data_8deee9911d322a3afb2d5ebcbef0df8b
#
_entry.id   8deee9911d322a3afb2d5ebcbef0df8b
#
_cell.length_a   1.000
_cell.length_b   1.000
_cell.length_c   1.000
_cell.angle_alpha   90.00
_cell.angle_beta   90.00
_cell.angle_gamma   90.00
#
_symmetry.space_group_name_H-M   'P 1'
#
loop_
_entity.id
_entity.type
_entity.pdbx_description
1 polymer ?
#
loop_
_entity_poly.entity_id
_entity_poly.type
_entity_poly.pdbx_seq_one_letter_code
_entity_poly.pdbx_strand_id
1 'polypeptide(L)'
;MNISTGSRSMIATAQQRDAVRVFPVKPAGEKPADIALAFNATERRFGENFDCSTHAAVIKLMMMTFGQRPAAMFNELVPSGDGYDVAMKDEFKLHLSRQELQQASQASRFAGVDSDVVKDANFVFAAFVKRKQLTGGYATFEAALSKTLEGETPQRCLQGMGVFGLSQFVSVRDMTGQGAVGVLETHNRGAALVREGVRHDRGAPQKVDRGYGYILFNDQASPSSNPDAVPVVPRIRPADIWSGFYQGVEGNCVTVSAIKAAMIRFGQDPRGIYKQVHITPAGYDVLMRDSFRLQLTHEEVRQAAVESNFYGSNRQLLDAAHFLYAVSAKRAQIENNDFRARESYTTALQTLNDGEFPGEALRRLGLFGYLRESTVAELAKGAIGTLADNGHSVAVIDGALDFYGEKQDLASSRWMNSGFRALKLV
;
A
#
# COMPACT_ATOMS: atom_id res chain seq x y z
N MET A 1 -61.46 -17.39 -41.88
CA MET A 1 -61.19 -16.09 -41.35
C MET A 1 -60.43 -16.27 -40.02
N ASN A 2 -59.14 -16.21 -40.04
CA ASN A 2 -58.32 -16.32 -38.85
C ASN A 2 -57.50 -15.05 -38.72
N ILE A 3 -57.72 -14.31 -37.65
CA ILE A 3 -56.99 -13.12 -37.31
C ILE A 3 -55.86 -13.55 -36.41
N SER A 4 -54.63 -13.42 -36.88
CA SER A 4 -53.41 -13.64 -36.08
C SER A 4 -53.01 -12.35 -35.38
N THR A 5 -53.06 -12.36 -34.05
CA THR A 5 -52.58 -11.28 -33.18
C THR A 5 -51.11 -11.52 -32.89
N GLY A 6 -50.26 -10.69 -33.49
CA GLY A 6 -48.83 -10.66 -33.20
C GLY A 6 -48.53 -10.01 -31.86
N SER A 7 -47.96 -10.79 -30.96
CA SER A 7 -47.41 -10.33 -29.68
C SER A 7 -46.05 -9.66 -29.92
N ARG A 8 -45.98 -8.33 -29.80
CA ARG A 8 -44.72 -7.61 -29.75
C ARG A 8 -44.09 -7.78 -28.34
N SER A 9 -43.04 -8.55 -28.28
CA SER A 9 -42.17 -8.61 -27.12
C SER A 9 -41.43 -7.27 -26.95
N MET A 10 -41.77 -6.50 -25.91
CA MET A 10 -40.96 -5.35 -25.49
C MET A 10 -39.74 -5.90 -24.73
N ILE A 11 -38.57 -5.87 -25.39
CA ILE A 11 -37.29 -6.04 -24.73
C ILE A 11 -37.05 -4.74 -23.96
N ALA A 12 -37.25 -4.78 -22.65
CA ALA A 12 -36.84 -3.74 -21.74
C ALA A 12 -35.30 -3.75 -21.65
N THR A 13 -34.65 -2.80 -22.30
CA THR A 13 -33.24 -2.47 -22.08
C THR A 13 -33.09 -1.98 -20.66
N ALA A 14 -32.59 -2.84 -19.78
CA ALA A 14 -32.14 -2.46 -18.45
C ALA A 14 -30.97 -1.49 -18.62
N GLN A 15 -31.21 -0.21 -18.47
CA GLN A 15 -30.15 0.79 -18.27
C GLN A 15 -29.41 0.41 -16.98
N GLN A 16 -28.20 -0.10 -17.16
CA GLN A 16 -27.26 -0.34 -16.08
C GLN A 16 -26.94 1.03 -15.50
N ARG A 17 -27.53 1.35 -14.35
CA ARG A 17 -27.17 2.54 -13.58
C ARG A 17 -25.72 2.40 -13.17
N ASP A 18 -24.86 3.28 -13.64
CA ASP A 18 -23.47 3.36 -13.22
C ASP A 18 -23.42 3.45 -11.69
N ALA A 19 -22.79 2.46 -11.07
CA ALA A 19 -22.61 2.45 -9.63
C ALA A 19 -21.60 3.53 -9.28
N VAL A 20 -22.04 4.49 -8.48
CA VAL A 20 -21.22 5.61 -8.01
C VAL A 20 -20.60 5.22 -6.67
N ARG A 21 -19.27 5.26 -6.56
CA ARG A 21 -18.57 5.08 -5.29
C ARG A 21 -18.32 6.46 -4.66
N VAL A 22 -18.91 6.68 -3.50
CA VAL A 22 -18.61 7.85 -2.67
C VAL A 22 -17.57 7.43 -1.63
N PHE A 23 -16.42 8.10 -1.63
CA PHE A 23 -15.40 7.91 -0.60
C PHE A 23 -15.54 9.05 0.42
N PRO A 24 -16.10 8.79 1.60
CA PRO A 24 -16.27 9.83 2.60
C PRO A 24 -14.91 10.37 3.04
N VAL A 25 -14.80 11.69 3.11
CA VAL A 25 -13.67 12.37 3.75
C VAL A 25 -13.80 12.11 5.25
N LYS A 26 -12.87 11.35 5.83
CA LYS A 26 -12.83 11.16 7.27
C LYS A 26 -12.24 12.39 7.92
N PRO A 27 -12.90 13.00 8.93
CA PRO A 27 -12.26 14.03 9.74
C PRO A 27 -11.07 13.45 10.50
N ALA A 28 -10.11 14.31 10.86
CA ALA A 28 -9.01 13.91 11.73
C ALA A 28 -9.56 13.31 13.02
N GLY A 29 -9.11 12.11 13.36
CA GLY A 29 -9.47 11.50 14.64
C GLY A 29 -8.82 12.26 15.81
N GLU A 30 -9.49 12.26 16.95
CA GLU A 30 -8.92 12.78 18.19
C GLU A 30 -7.63 12.01 18.54
N LYS A 31 -6.57 12.73 18.90
CA LYS A 31 -5.28 12.15 19.26
C LYS A 31 -5.19 11.95 20.77
N PRO A 32 -4.45 10.91 21.25
CA PRO A 32 -4.19 10.78 22.68
C PRO A 32 -3.48 12.02 23.23
N ALA A 33 -3.88 12.49 24.41
CA ALA A 33 -3.33 13.67 25.03
C ALA A 33 -1.83 13.49 25.38
N ASP A 34 -1.47 12.34 25.94
CA ASP A 34 -0.09 11.93 26.21
C ASP A 34 0.18 10.52 25.69
N ILE A 35 0.54 10.43 24.44
CA ILE A 35 0.81 9.15 23.77
C ILE A 35 1.98 8.38 24.39
N ALA A 36 2.94 9.05 25.01
CA ALA A 36 4.11 8.42 25.61
C ALA A 36 3.74 7.57 26.83
N LEU A 37 2.81 8.06 27.64
CA LEU A 37 2.33 7.39 28.87
C LEU A 37 1.01 6.66 28.68
N ALA A 38 0.25 6.96 27.61
CA ALA A 38 -1.08 6.39 27.36
C ALA A 38 -1.07 4.86 27.38
N PHE A 39 -0.08 4.25 26.70
CA PHE A 39 0.21 2.82 26.83
C PHE A 39 1.66 2.50 26.44
N ASN A 40 2.17 1.37 26.91
CA ASN A 40 3.45 0.82 26.53
C ASN A 40 3.37 -0.72 26.49
N ALA A 41 4.27 -1.36 25.73
CA ALA A 41 4.51 -2.78 25.88
C ALA A 41 5.28 -3.01 27.19
N THR A 42 4.92 -4.07 27.90
CA THR A 42 5.68 -4.52 29.09
C THR A 42 7.09 -4.92 28.66
N GLU A 43 8.07 -4.64 29.51
CA GLU A 43 9.46 -5.02 29.25
C GLU A 43 9.64 -6.54 29.18
N ARG A 44 10.36 -6.99 28.14
CA ARG A 44 10.79 -8.36 28.02
C ARG A 44 11.82 -8.68 29.10
N ARG A 45 11.57 -9.73 29.86
CA ARG A 45 12.54 -10.25 30.83
C ARG A 45 13.45 -11.29 30.17
N PHE A 46 14.64 -11.48 30.74
CA PHE A 46 15.55 -12.52 30.26
C PHE A 46 14.86 -13.90 30.28
N GLY A 47 14.95 -14.61 29.16
CA GLY A 47 14.31 -15.93 28.98
C GLY A 47 12.84 -15.88 28.52
N GLU A 48 12.18 -14.73 28.50
CA GLU A 48 10.83 -14.61 27.93
C GLU A 48 10.88 -14.52 26.40
N ASN A 49 10.02 -15.29 25.74
CA ASN A 49 9.85 -15.27 24.29
C ASN A 49 8.74 -14.29 23.88
N PHE A 50 8.94 -13.00 24.25
CA PHE A 50 7.91 -11.98 24.15
C PHE A 50 8.55 -10.58 23.96
N ASP A 51 8.19 -9.88 22.87
CA ASP A 51 8.57 -8.49 22.62
C ASP A 51 7.57 -7.80 21.68
N CYS A 52 6.71 -6.97 22.24
CA CYS A 52 5.74 -6.17 21.47
C CYS A 52 6.11 -4.66 21.42
N SER A 53 7.33 -4.27 21.77
CA SER A 53 7.76 -2.86 21.82
C SER A 53 7.63 -2.17 20.46
N THR A 54 8.04 -2.84 19.38
CA THR A 54 7.91 -2.30 18.02
C THR A 54 6.45 -2.12 17.62
N HIS A 55 5.59 -3.10 17.94
CA HIS A 55 4.16 -2.98 17.66
C HIS A 55 3.56 -1.79 18.40
N ALA A 56 3.88 -1.62 19.70
CA ALA A 56 3.42 -0.48 20.48
C ALA A 56 3.88 0.85 19.87
N ALA A 57 5.15 0.95 19.45
CA ALA A 57 5.69 2.18 18.85
C ALA A 57 4.98 2.52 17.52
N VAL A 58 4.75 1.54 16.64
CA VAL A 58 4.04 1.76 15.37
C VAL A 58 2.57 2.10 15.60
N ILE A 59 1.89 1.44 16.54
CA ILE A 59 0.49 1.77 16.89
C ILE A 59 0.40 3.21 17.42
N LYS A 60 1.33 3.64 18.28
CA LYS A 60 1.40 5.03 18.75
C LYS A 60 1.59 6.01 17.59
N LEU A 61 2.46 5.69 16.63
CA LEU A 61 2.65 6.50 15.44
C LEU A 61 1.35 6.60 14.63
N MET A 62 0.62 5.49 14.45
CA MET A 62 -0.69 5.49 13.77
C MET A 62 -1.72 6.35 14.52
N MET A 63 -1.81 6.24 15.84
CA MET A 63 -2.71 7.06 16.67
C MET A 63 -2.39 8.56 16.54
N MET A 64 -1.12 8.91 16.52
CA MET A 64 -0.69 10.32 16.36
C MET A 64 -0.90 10.85 14.95
N THR A 65 -0.92 9.98 13.94
CA THR A 65 -1.13 10.38 12.54
C THR A 65 -2.61 10.45 12.18
N PHE A 66 -3.39 9.41 12.49
CA PHE A 66 -4.77 9.25 12.03
C PHE A 66 -5.82 9.53 13.11
N GLY A 67 -5.46 9.45 14.37
CA GLY A 67 -6.36 9.51 15.53
C GLY A 67 -6.37 8.21 16.33
N GLN A 68 -6.78 8.31 17.61
CA GLN A 68 -6.71 7.23 18.58
C GLN A 68 -7.60 6.02 18.21
N ARG A 69 -8.84 6.28 17.79
CA ARG A 69 -9.84 5.22 17.61
C ARG A 69 -9.49 4.32 16.40
N PRO A 70 -9.69 2.99 16.49
CA PRO A 70 -9.45 2.08 15.37
C PRO A 70 -10.16 2.50 14.08
N ALA A 71 -11.38 3.08 14.17
CA ALA A 71 -12.11 3.61 13.03
C ALA A 71 -11.38 4.74 12.27
N ALA A 72 -10.45 5.45 12.91
CA ALA A 72 -9.59 6.44 12.25
C ALA A 72 -8.37 5.78 11.58
N MET A 73 -7.88 4.69 12.16
CA MET A 73 -6.69 3.95 11.69
C MET A 73 -6.99 2.96 10.55
N PHE A 74 -8.25 2.59 10.33
CA PHE A 74 -8.70 1.72 9.25
C PHE A 74 -9.60 2.47 8.26
N ASN A 75 -9.71 1.98 7.04
CA ASN A 75 -10.64 2.52 6.04
C ASN A 75 -12.07 2.21 6.44
N GLU A 76 -12.31 0.99 6.93
CA GLU A 76 -13.64 0.53 7.35
C GLU A 76 -13.50 -0.37 8.58
N LEU A 77 -14.42 -0.23 9.51
CA LEU A 77 -14.55 -1.05 10.70
C LEU A 77 -16.04 -1.21 11.00
N VAL A 78 -16.56 -2.41 10.78
CA VAL A 78 -17.99 -2.72 10.95
C VAL A 78 -18.17 -3.93 11.86
N PRO A 79 -19.01 -3.85 12.91
CA PRO A 79 -19.42 -5.04 13.66
C PRO A 79 -20.08 -6.06 12.72
N SER A 80 -19.66 -7.31 12.75
CA SER A 80 -20.14 -8.36 11.87
C SER A 80 -20.06 -9.72 12.55
N GLY A 81 -21.17 -10.43 12.62
CA GLY A 81 -21.22 -11.77 13.20
C GLY A 81 -20.65 -11.86 14.62
N ASP A 82 -19.70 -12.76 14.81
CA ASP A 82 -18.98 -12.97 16.07
C ASP A 82 -17.84 -11.96 16.32
N GLY A 83 -17.66 -10.96 15.43
CA GLY A 83 -16.52 -10.05 15.50
C GLY A 83 -16.72 -8.74 14.76
N TYR A 84 -15.73 -8.44 13.91
CA TYR A 84 -15.60 -7.21 13.16
C TYR A 84 -15.03 -7.47 11.77
N ASP A 85 -15.63 -6.89 10.74
CA ASP A 85 -15.04 -6.79 9.42
C ASP A 85 -14.21 -5.51 9.34
N VAL A 86 -12.97 -5.67 8.96
CA VAL A 86 -11.96 -4.59 8.91
C VAL A 86 -11.42 -4.47 7.49
N ALA A 87 -11.43 -3.25 6.94
CA ALA A 87 -10.66 -2.88 5.76
C ALA A 87 -9.52 -1.96 6.17
N MET A 88 -8.28 -2.40 6.00
CA MET A 88 -7.08 -1.64 6.32
C MET A 88 -6.86 -0.48 5.33
N LYS A 89 -5.92 0.43 5.61
CA LYS A 89 -5.61 1.58 4.73
C LYS A 89 -5.16 1.17 3.33
N ASP A 90 -4.53 0.01 3.17
CA ASP A 90 -4.10 -0.59 1.91
C ASP A 90 -5.14 -1.52 1.26
N GLU A 91 -6.41 -1.39 1.66
CA GLU A 91 -7.56 -2.18 1.20
C GLU A 91 -7.52 -3.68 1.56
N PHE A 92 -6.55 -4.13 2.37
CA PHE A 92 -6.57 -5.49 2.86
C PHE A 92 -7.78 -5.71 3.78
N LYS A 93 -8.55 -6.75 3.51
CA LYS A 93 -9.76 -7.09 4.26
C LYS A 93 -9.56 -8.32 5.13
N LEU A 94 -10.08 -8.26 6.34
CA LEU A 94 -10.06 -9.38 7.27
C LEU A 94 -11.31 -9.36 8.16
N HIS A 95 -11.67 -10.54 8.66
CA HIS A 95 -12.61 -10.69 9.76
C HIS A 95 -11.84 -11.02 11.04
N LEU A 96 -12.08 -10.26 12.11
CA LEU A 96 -11.47 -10.45 13.44
C LEU A 96 -12.56 -10.82 14.42
N SER A 97 -12.55 -12.08 14.94
CA SER A 97 -13.51 -12.51 15.94
C SER A 97 -13.24 -11.88 17.31
N ARG A 98 -14.28 -11.80 18.17
CA ARG A 98 -14.11 -11.31 19.56
C ARG A 98 -13.17 -12.21 20.36
N GLN A 99 -13.16 -13.52 20.07
CA GLN A 99 -12.24 -14.45 20.70
C GLN A 99 -10.78 -14.15 20.33
N GLU A 100 -10.48 -13.95 19.04
CA GLU A 100 -9.13 -13.58 18.59
C GLU A 100 -8.67 -12.23 19.16
N LEU A 101 -9.59 -11.26 19.24
CA LEU A 101 -9.32 -9.97 19.88
C LEU A 101 -8.98 -10.14 21.36
N GLN A 102 -9.71 -10.98 22.08
CA GLN A 102 -9.46 -11.27 23.49
C GLN A 102 -8.10 -11.97 23.67
N GLN A 103 -7.77 -12.99 22.87
CA GLN A 103 -6.49 -13.67 22.89
C GLN A 103 -5.31 -12.72 22.66
N ALA A 104 -5.41 -11.86 21.63
CA ALA A 104 -4.40 -10.86 21.34
C ALA A 104 -4.23 -9.85 22.48
N SER A 105 -5.34 -9.37 23.05
CA SER A 105 -5.33 -8.41 24.15
C SER A 105 -4.65 -8.94 25.42
N GLN A 106 -4.84 -10.22 25.71
CA GLN A 106 -4.17 -10.87 26.84
C GLN A 106 -2.68 -11.07 26.59
N ALA A 107 -2.31 -11.41 25.35
CA ALA A 107 -0.95 -11.75 24.98
C ALA A 107 -0.05 -10.52 24.75
N SER A 108 -0.60 -9.39 24.28
CA SER A 108 0.16 -8.16 23.97
C SER A 108 0.85 -7.57 25.18
N ARG A 109 0.25 -7.77 26.37
CA ARG A 109 0.68 -7.17 27.64
C ARG A 109 0.83 -5.65 27.56
N PHE A 110 0.01 -4.98 26.75
CA PHE A 110 -0.06 -3.53 26.72
C PHE A 110 -0.66 -3.01 28.01
N ALA A 111 0.03 -2.04 28.63
CA ALA A 111 -0.39 -1.40 29.87
C ALA A 111 -0.11 0.09 29.81
N GLY A 112 -0.93 0.89 30.47
CA GLY A 112 -0.79 2.34 30.51
C GLY A 112 -1.82 3.00 31.39
N VAL A 113 -1.76 4.34 31.44
CA VAL A 113 -2.65 5.15 32.28
C VAL A 113 -4.03 5.37 31.64
N ASP A 114 -4.14 5.15 30.33
CA ASP A 114 -5.38 5.34 29.58
C ASP A 114 -5.91 3.98 29.09
N SER A 115 -6.95 3.50 29.75
CA SER A 115 -7.56 2.19 29.47
C SER A 115 -8.20 2.13 28.07
N ASP A 116 -8.72 3.24 27.54
CA ASP A 116 -9.33 3.30 26.23
C ASP A 116 -8.27 3.23 25.14
N VAL A 117 -7.14 3.93 25.33
CA VAL A 117 -6.00 3.83 24.41
C VAL A 117 -5.41 2.43 24.42
N VAL A 118 -5.28 1.77 25.57
CA VAL A 118 -4.84 0.36 25.68
C VAL A 118 -5.78 -0.56 24.91
N LYS A 119 -7.09 -0.39 25.03
CA LYS A 119 -8.12 -1.17 24.32
C LYS A 119 -8.02 -0.96 22.81
N ASP A 120 -7.90 0.29 22.38
CA ASP A 120 -7.77 0.64 20.94
C ASP A 120 -6.46 0.08 20.36
N ALA A 121 -5.36 0.15 21.11
CA ALA A 121 -4.08 -0.44 20.72
C ALA A 121 -4.15 -1.96 20.56
N ASN A 122 -4.83 -2.64 21.47
CA ASN A 122 -5.05 -4.09 21.41
C ASN A 122 -5.87 -4.48 20.18
N PHE A 123 -6.83 -3.66 19.76
CA PHE A 123 -7.58 -3.92 18.55
C PHE A 123 -6.68 -3.89 17.31
N VAL A 124 -5.82 -2.87 17.18
CA VAL A 124 -4.89 -2.77 16.06
C VAL A 124 -3.88 -3.91 16.06
N PHE A 125 -3.38 -4.29 17.23
CA PHE A 125 -2.49 -5.45 17.38
C PHE A 125 -3.15 -6.76 16.95
N ALA A 126 -4.41 -6.99 17.36
CA ALA A 126 -5.17 -8.18 16.95
C ALA A 126 -5.39 -8.23 15.42
N ALA A 127 -5.72 -7.09 14.80
CA ALA A 127 -5.85 -6.98 13.35
C ALA A 127 -4.52 -7.28 12.63
N PHE A 128 -3.40 -6.83 13.18
CA PHE A 128 -2.05 -7.19 12.69
C PHE A 128 -1.82 -8.70 12.72
N VAL A 129 -2.10 -9.35 13.85
CA VAL A 129 -1.93 -10.81 14.01
C VAL A 129 -2.83 -11.57 13.03
N LYS A 130 -4.08 -11.13 12.86
CA LYS A 130 -5.02 -11.73 11.91
C LYS A 130 -4.51 -11.64 10.47
N ARG A 131 -4.02 -10.48 10.05
CA ARG A 131 -3.40 -10.33 8.74
C ARG A 131 -2.19 -11.25 8.57
N LYS A 132 -1.33 -11.33 9.59
CA LYS A 132 -0.17 -12.24 9.59
C LYS A 132 -0.60 -13.70 9.45
N GLN A 133 -1.67 -14.14 10.11
CA GLN A 133 -2.26 -15.46 9.91
C GLN A 133 -2.62 -15.67 8.43
N LEU A 134 -3.39 -14.76 7.86
CA LEU A 134 -3.93 -14.90 6.50
C LEU A 134 -2.85 -14.82 5.40
N THR A 135 -1.78 -14.07 5.63
CA THR A 135 -0.73 -13.84 4.61
C THR A 135 0.52 -14.67 4.82
N GLY A 136 0.77 -15.13 6.05
CA GLY A 136 2.00 -15.85 6.43
C GLY A 136 1.88 -17.36 6.43
N GLY A 137 0.73 -17.91 5.99
CA GLY A 137 0.52 -19.37 5.93
C GLY A 137 0.35 -20.05 7.28
N TYR A 138 0.00 -19.30 8.33
CA TYR A 138 -0.25 -19.88 9.65
C TYR A 138 -1.63 -20.54 9.70
N ALA A 139 -1.70 -21.79 10.12
CA ALA A 139 -2.94 -22.56 10.18
C ALA A 139 -3.96 -21.96 11.16
N THR A 140 -3.51 -21.34 12.26
CA THR A 140 -4.36 -20.78 13.30
C THR A 140 -3.93 -19.36 13.67
N PHE A 141 -4.85 -18.58 14.24
CA PHE A 141 -4.56 -17.28 14.81
C PHE A 141 -3.52 -17.37 15.94
N GLU A 142 -3.62 -18.39 16.76
CA GLU A 142 -2.72 -18.63 17.88
C GLU A 142 -1.27 -18.88 17.44
N ALA A 143 -1.07 -19.63 16.34
CA ALA A 143 0.27 -19.83 15.76
C ALA A 143 0.86 -18.50 15.23
N ALA A 144 0.05 -17.67 14.57
CA ALA A 144 0.47 -16.34 14.13
C ALA A 144 0.76 -15.40 15.30
N LEU A 145 -0.05 -15.47 16.36
CA LEU A 145 0.13 -14.70 17.59
C LEU A 145 1.44 -15.08 18.28
N SER A 146 1.68 -16.36 18.49
CA SER A 146 2.92 -16.88 19.08
C SER A 146 4.15 -16.37 18.32
N LYS A 147 4.13 -16.44 17.00
CA LYS A 147 5.22 -15.91 16.17
C LYS A 147 5.36 -14.38 16.25
N THR A 148 4.24 -13.65 16.39
CA THR A 148 4.25 -12.20 16.55
C THR A 148 4.92 -11.78 17.85
N LEU A 149 4.72 -12.53 18.93
CA LEU A 149 5.29 -12.24 20.24
C LEU A 149 6.83 -12.35 20.28
N GLU A 150 7.47 -13.00 19.32
CA GLU A 150 8.93 -13.03 19.20
C GLU A 150 9.54 -11.67 18.80
N GLY A 151 8.69 -10.71 18.38
CA GLY A 151 9.09 -9.39 17.94
C GLY A 151 9.10 -9.24 16.41
N GLU A 152 8.97 -8.00 15.96
CA GLU A 152 8.97 -7.63 14.54
C GLU A 152 9.81 -6.39 14.30
N THR A 153 10.23 -6.19 13.04
CA THR A 153 10.83 -4.93 12.61
C THR A 153 9.76 -3.85 12.39
N PRO A 154 10.09 -2.54 12.49
CA PRO A 154 9.15 -1.47 12.17
C PRO A 154 8.50 -1.60 10.79
N GLN A 155 9.29 -1.96 9.78
CA GLN A 155 8.79 -2.19 8.43
C GLN A 155 7.71 -3.28 8.38
N ARG A 156 7.95 -4.43 9.03
CA ARG A 156 6.97 -5.52 9.08
C ARG A 156 5.71 -5.13 9.85
N CYS A 157 5.86 -4.34 10.92
CA CYS A 157 4.71 -3.80 11.64
C CYS A 157 3.88 -2.86 10.75
N LEU A 158 4.52 -1.92 10.02
CA LEU A 158 3.85 -1.04 9.08
C LEU A 158 3.13 -1.81 7.96
N GLN A 159 3.79 -2.84 7.41
CA GLN A 159 3.21 -3.74 6.41
C GLN A 159 1.99 -4.48 6.95
N GLY A 160 2.14 -5.10 8.11
CA GLY A 160 1.08 -5.89 8.72
C GLY A 160 -0.10 -5.05 9.24
N MET A 161 0.12 -3.79 9.60
CA MET A 161 -0.92 -2.84 10.01
C MET A 161 -1.58 -2.11 8.82
N GLY A 162 -1.13 -2.37 7.58
CA GLY A 162 -1.74 -1.82 6.37
C GLY A 162 -1.40 -0.37 6.08
N VAL A 163 -0.34 0.16 6.67
CA VAL A 163 0.08 1.57 6.54
C VAL A 163 1.46 1.76 5.90
N PHE A 164 2.07 0.68 5.42
CA PHE A 164 3.38 0.76 4.78
C PHE A 164 3.38 1.65 3.53
N GLY A 165 2.30 1.66 2.76
CA GLY A 165 2.13 2.59 1.66
C GLY A 165 2.15 4.06 2.06
N LEU A 166 1.73 4.39 3.28
CA LEU A 166 1.74 5.74 3.83
C LEU A 166 3.05 6.06 4.59
N SER A 167 4.01 5.14 4.66
CA SER A 167 5.26 5.35 5.39
C SER A 167 6.38 5.88 4.52
N GLN A 168 7.27 6.66 5.13
CA GLN A 168 8.53 7.09 4.54
C GLN A 168 9.67 6.75 5.49
N PHE A 169 10.75 6.16 4.96
CA PHE A 169 11.99 5.95 5.70
C PHE A 169 12.81 7.24 5.69
N VAL A 170 13.14 7.74 6.86
CA VAL A 170 13.76 9.06 7.03
C VAL A 170 14.84 9.03 8.10
N SER A 171 15.70 10.05 8.11
CA SER A 171 16.63 10.29 9.20
C SER A 171 15.90 10.84 10.42
N VAL A 172 16.49 10.69 11.62
CA VAL A 172 15.94 11.27 12.84
C VAL A 172 15.77 12.78 12.77
N ARG A 173 16.53 13.48 11.92
CA ARG A 173 16.41 14.93 11.71
C ARG A 173 15.02 15.33 11.21
N ASP A 174 14.39 14.49 10.42
CA ASP A 174 13.02 14.71 9.93
C ASP A 174 11.95 14.47 11.02
N MET A 175 12.36 13.97 12.20
CA MET A 175 11.50 13.73 13.36
C MET A 175 11.70 14.77 14.48
N THR A 176 12.46 15.87 14.25
CA THR A 176 12.83 16.85 15.27
C THR A 176 11.99 18.13 15.25
N GLY A 177 11.27 18.41 14.16
CA GLY A 177 10.43 19.60 14.03
C GLY A 177 9.22 19.60 14.97
N GLN A 178 8.62 20.78 15.19
CA GLN A 178 7.39 20.89 15.97
C GLN A 178 6.28 20.02 15.39
N GLY A 179 5.65 19.21 16.23
CA GLY A 179 4.61 18.26 15.81
C GLY A 179 5.10 17.03 15.05
N ALA A 180 6.41 16.91 14.77
CA ALA A 180 6.97 15.76 14.10
C ALA A 180 6.87 14.50 14.98
N VAL A 181 6.43 13.39 14.36
CA VAL A 181 6.28 12.09 15.02
C VAL A 181 6.82 11.01 14.09
N GLY A 182 7.58 10.07 14.65
CA GLY A 182 8.12 8.94 13.92
C GLY A 182 8.39 7.74 14.83
N VAL A 183 8.86 6.67 14.23
CA VAL A 183 9.35 5.47 14.90
C VAL A 183 10.80 5.26 14.53
N LEU A 184 11.68 5.28 15.52
CA LEU A 184 13.11 5.07 15.34
C LEU A 184 13.46 3.61 15.58
N GLU A 185 14.21 3.00 14.67
CA GLU A 185 14.78 1.68 14.89
C GLU A 185 15.85 1.71 15.98
N THR A 186 15.84 0.72 16.86
CA THR A 186 16.83 0.54 17.92
C THR A 186 17.78 -0.61 17.59
N HIS A 187 19.00 -0.58 18.15
CA HIS A 187 20.03 -1.58 17.86
C HIS A 187 19.62 -3.03 18.19
N ASN A 188 18.64 -3.21 19.08
CA ASN A 188 18.18 -4.52 19.54
C ASN A 188 16.96 -5.04 18.75
N ARG A 189 16.77 -4.63 17.51
CA ARG A 189 15.64 -4.98 16.62
C ARG A 189 14.26 -4.51 17.10
N GLY A 190 14.19 -3.72 18.16
CA GLY A 190 12.99 -3.06 18.60
C GLY A 190 12.85 -1.68 17.95
N ALA A 191 11.82 -0.94 18.35
CA ALA A 191 11.63 0.43 17.94
C ALA A 191 11.00 1.26 19.07
N ALA A 192 11.22 2.57 19.00
CA ALA A 192 10.65 3.51 19.95
C ALA A 192 9.98 4.68 19.22
N LEU A 193 8.89 5.19 19.79
CA LEU A 193 8.27 6.43 19.35
C LEU A 193 9.23 7.60 19.51
N VAL A 194 9.37 8.43 18.49
CA VAL A 194 10.04 9.73 18.55
C VAL A 194 9.01 10.82 18.34
N ARG A 195 8.98 11.79 19.23
CA ARG A 195 8.16 12.99 19.10
C ARG A 195 9.06 14.21 19.30
N GLU A 196 9.10 15.08 18.28
CA GLU A 196 9.87 16.33 18.35
C GLU A 196 11.35 16.13 18.78
N GLY A 197 11.99 15.07 18.25
CA GLY A 197 13.38 14.73 18.57
C GLY A 197 13.60 14.05 19.92
N VAL A 198 12.53 13.71 20.64
CA VAL A 198 12.60 12.96 21.89
C VAL A 198 12.08 11.55 21.67
N ARG A 199 12.93 10.55 21.92
CA ARG A 199 12.56 9.15 21.92
C ARG A 199 11.87 8.81 23.25
N HIS A 200 10.76 8.11 23.17
CA HIS A 200 10.01 7.60 24.31
C HIS A 200 10.11 6.07 24.33
N ASP A 201 11.11 5.56 25.02
CA ASP A 201 11.27 4.13 25.25
C ASP A 201 10.56 3.78 26.56
N ARG A 202 9.45 3.02 26.45
CA ARG A 202 8.61 2.64 27.60
C ARG A 202 8.21 3.83 28.50
N GLY A 203 8.00 4.98 27.88
CA GLY A 203 7.64 6.20 28.60
C GLY A 203 8.84 7.04 29.10
N ALA A 204 10.06 6.52 29.08
CA ALA A 204 11.25 7.28 29.46
C ALA A 204 11.74 8.19 28.31
N PRO A 205 11.83 9.53 28.50
CA PRO A 205 12.24 10.43 27.44
C PRO A 205 13.76 10.45 27.29
N GLN A 206 14.24 10.43 26.04
CA GLN A 206 15.66 10.58 25.70
C GLN A 206 15.81 11.35 24.39
N LYS A 207 16.64 12.39 24.37
CA LYS A 207 16.95 13.11 23.12
C LYS A 207 17.64 12.18 22.12
N VAL A 208 17.30 12.37 20.84
CA VAL A 208 17.87 11.60 19.74
C VAL A 208 18.48 12.57 18.71
N ASP A 209 19.71 12.29 18.30
CA ASP A 209 20.46 13.11 17.36
C ASP A 209 20.85 12.34 16.08
N ARG A 210 20.72 11.03 16.09
CA ARG A 210 21.12 10.15 14.99
C ARG A 210 20.26 8.88 14.90
N GLY A 211 20.23 8.29 13.71
CA GLY A 211 19.48 7.08 13.42
C GLY A 211 18.48 7.30 12.28
N TYR A 212 17.83 6.22 11.90
CA TYR A 212 16.83 6.18 10.85
C TYR A 212 15.57 5.47 11.34
N GLY A 213 14.46 5.76 10.71
CA GLY A 213 13.19 5.16 11.05
C GLY A 213 12.08 5.60 10.10
N TYR A 214 10.85 5.58 10.56
CA TYR A 214 9.69 5.81 9.72
C TYR A 214 8.80 6.92 10.26
N ILE A 215 8.30 7.76 9.36
CA ILE A 215 7.17 8.65 9.57
C ILE A 215 5.97 8.15 8.78
N LEU A 216 4.76 8.66 9.07
CA LEU A 216 3.57 8.39 8.30
C LEU A 216 3.01 9.67 7.67
N PHE A 217 2.62 9.57 6.41
CA PHE A 217 1.79 10.58 5.74
C PHE A 217 0.36 10.46 6.23
N ASN A 218 -0.28 11.60 6.43
CA ASN A 218 -1.71 11.64 6.72
C ASN A 218 -2.52 11.33 5.44
N ASP A 219 -3.58 10.56 5.57
CA ASP A 219 -4.52 10.23 4.47
C ASP A 219 -5.70 11.20 4.37
N GLN A 220 -5.69 12.30 5.11
CA GLN A 220 -6.75 13.30 5.07
C GLN A 220 -6.75 14.07 3.75
N ALA A 221 -7.96 14.32 3.24
CA ALA A 221 -8.12 15.16 2.06
C ALA A 221 -7.70 16.60 2.37
N SER A 222 -7.02 17.25 1.42
CA SER A 222 -6.89 18.70 1.44
C SER A 222 -8.31 19.35 1.37
N PRO A 223 -8.53 20.51 2.02
CA PRO A 223 -9.83 21.18 2.02
C PRO A 223 -10.43 21.46 0.63
N SER A 224 -9.60 21.44 -0.40
CA SER A 224 -10.00 21.66 -1.80
C SER A 224 -10.45 20.38 -2.53
N SER A 225 -10.32 19.19 -1.93
CA SER A 225 -10.76 17.96 -2.57
C SER A 225 -12.27 17.81 -2.40
N ASN A 226 -13.01 18.09 -3.47
CA ASN A 226 -14.44 17.85 -3.52
C ASN A 226 -14.72 16.34 -3.48
N PRO A 227 -15.61 15.82 -2.61
CA PRO A 227 -15.95 14.42 -2.57
C PRO A 227 -16.91 14.00 -3.68
N ASP A 228 -16.75 14.54 -4.88
CA ASP A 228 -17.62 14.20 -6.00
C ASP A 228 -17.63 12.71 -6.28
N ALA A 229 -18.80 12.20 -6.54
CA ALA A 229 -19.04 10.83 -6.91
C ALA A 229 -18.19 10.41 -8.10
N VAL A 230 -17.31 9.41 -7.89
CA VAL A 230 -16.43 8.91 -8.95
C VAL A 230 -17.13 7.79 -9.72
N PRO A 231 -17.28 7.90 -11.05
CA PRO A 231 -17.85 6.82 -11.85
C PRO A 231 -17.03 5.54 -11.69
N VAL A 232 -17.71 4.41 -11.52
CA VAL A 232 -17.06 3.10 -11.58
C VAL A 232 -16.67 2.82 -13.03
N VAL A 233 -15.38 2.84 -13.31
CA VAL A 233 -14.86 2.53 -14.64
C VAL A 233 -14.82 1.01 -14.84
N PRO A 234 -15.35 0.48 -15.97
CA PRO A 234 -15.26 -0.94 -16.29
C PRO A 234 -13.80 -1.41 -16.31
N ARG A 235 -13.54 -2.59 -15.76
CA ARG A 235 -12.22 -3.23 -15.83
C ARG A 235 -12.00 -3.82 -17.22
N ILE A 236 -11.55 -3.00 -18.16
CA ILE A 236 -11.19 -3.43 -19.50
C ILE A 236 -9.71 -3.81 -19.49
N ARG A 237 -9.42 -5.08 -19.70
CA ARG A 237 -8.04 -5.55 -19.91
C ARG A 237 -7.52 -5.00 -21.23
N PRO A 238 -6.24 -4.60 -21.32
CA PRO A 238 -5.61 -4.26 -22.59
C PRO A 238 -5.74 -5.40 -23.59
N ALA A 239 -6.12 -5.09 -24.82
CA ALA A 239 -6.19 -6.08 -25.89
C ALA A 239 -4.79 -6.60 -26.27
N ASP A 240 -3.81 -5.70 -26.27
CA ASP A 240 -2.40 -6.03 -26.44
C ASP A 240 -1.55 -5.31 -25.37
N ILE A 241 -1.26 -6.01 -24.29
CA ILE A 241 -0.38 -5.50 -23.23
C ILE A 241 1.10 -5.63 -23.62
N TRP A 242 1.43 -6.45 -24.60
CA TRP A 242 2.80 -6.75 -25.00
C TRP A 242 3.39 -5.62 -25.82
N SER A 243 2.99 -5.53 -27.09
CA SER A 243 3.46 -4.50 -28.02
C SER A 243 2.74 -3.16 -27.89
N GLY A 244 1.63 -3.09 -27.14
CA GLY A 244 0.85 -1.88 -26.90
C GLY A 244 1.63 -0.77 -26.21
N PHE A 245 2.49 -1.14 -25.24
CA PHE A 245 3.59 -0.32 -24.74
C PHE A 245 4.69 -1.20 -24.13
N TYR A 246 5.94 -0.75 -24.17
CA TYR A 246 7.10 -1.46 -23.59
C TYR A 246 8.22 -0.50 -23.26
N GLN A 247 9.20 -0.99 -22.48
CA GLN A 247 10.39 -0.26 -22.08
C GLN A 247 11.26 0.09 -23.29
N GLY A 248 11.77 1.34 -23.32
CA GLY A 248 12.78 1.77 -24.24
C GLY A 248 14.21 1.57 -23.70
N VAL A 249 15.01 2.63 -23.74
CA VAL A 249 16.44 2.58 -23.35
C VAL A 249 16.68 2.85 -21.86
N GLU A 250 15.68 3.34 -21.13
CA GLU A 250 15.82 3.72 -19.72
C GLU A 250 15.83 2.51 -18.79
N GLY A 251 16.48 2.62 -17.62
CA GLY A 251 16.57 1.57 -16.60
C GLY A 251 15.28 1.38 -15.76
N ASN A 252 14.09 1.53 -16.36
CA ASN A 252 12.79 1.54 -15.67
C ASN A 252 11.98 0.24 -15.79
N CYS A 253 12.64 -0.89 -16.00
CA CYS A 253 11.99 -2.20 -16.18
C CYS A 253 11.07 -2.60 -15.00
N VAL A 254 11.44 -2.27 -13.77
CA VAL A 254 10.63 -2.55 -12.57
C VAL A 254 9.32 -1.75 -12.63
N THR A 255 9.37 -0.49 -13.06
CA THR A 255 8.17 0.35 -13.21
C THR A 255 7.29 -0.12 -14.36
N VAL A 256 7.87 -0.48 -15.52
CA VAL A 256 7.13 -1.01 -16.68
C VAL A 256 6.43 -2.31 -16.34
N SER A 257 7.14 -3.27 -15.72
CA SER A 257 6.56 -4.55 -15.33
C SER A 257 5.41 -4.38 -14.32
N ALA A 258 5.57 -3.47 -13.36
CA ALA A 258 4.53 -3.13 -12.38
C ALA A 258 3.28 -2.51 -13.04
N ILE A 259 3.46 -1.56 -13.97
CA ILE A 259 2.36 -0.92 -14.71
C ILE A 259 1.60 -1.97 -15.53
N LYS A 260 2.28 -2.85 -16.26
CA LYS A 260 1.64 -3.93 -17.04
C LYS A 260 0.84 -4.87 -16.14
N ALA A 261 1.43 -5.33 -15.05
CA ALA A 261 0.73 -6.19 -14.09
C ALA A 261 -0.50 -5.48 -13.48
N ALA A 262 -0.40 -4.19 -13.14
CA ALA A 262 -1.50 -3.40 -12.63
C ALA A 262 -2.64 -3.24 -13.65
N MET A 263 -2.32 -2.93 -14.91
CA MET A 263 -3.31 -2.79 -15.98
C MET A 263 -4.07 -4.10 -16.25
N ILE A 264 -3.39 -5.22 -16.19
CA ILE A 264 -4.05 -6.54 -16.36
C ILE A 264 -4.95 -6.84 -15.15
N ARG A 265 -4.50 -6.52 -13.95
CA ARG A 265 -5.25 -6.83 -12.72
C ARG A 265 -6.46 -5.92 -12.51
N PHE A 266 -6.33 -4.62 -12.81
CA PHE A 266 -7.32 -3.60 -12.47
C PHE A 266 -7.97 -2.92 -13.69
N GLY A 267 -7.51 -3.19 -14.90
CA GLY A 267 -7.93 -2.55 -16.13
C GLY A 267 -6.93 -1.50 -16.63
N GLN A 268 -6.96 -1.21 -17.93
CA GLN A 268 -6.03 -0.27 -18.57
C GLN A 268 -6.26 1.20 -18.20
N ASP A 269 -7.47 1.56 -17.75
CA ASP A 269 -7.79 2.93 -17.35
C ASP A 269 -7.20 3.22 -15.95
N PRO A 270 -6.41 4.28 -15.75
CA PRO A 270 -5.87 4.66 -14.46
C PRO A 270 -6.93 4.83 -13.36
N ARG A 271 -8.17 5.24 -13.71
CA ARG A 271 -9.29 5.34 -12.78
C ARG A 271 -9.76 3.98 -12.23
N GLY A 272 -9.43 2.88 -12.89
CA GLY A 272 -9.63 1.52 -12.38
C GLY A 272 -8.50 1.06 -11.46
N ILE A 273 -7.29 1.58 -11.65
CA ILE A 273 -6.10 1.26 -10.85
C ILE A 273 -6.12 2.03 -9.52
N TYR A 274 -6.48 3.32 -9.52
CA TYR A 274 -6.59 4.14 -8.33
C TYR A 274 -8.02 4.16 -7.75
N LYS A 275 -8.16 4.52 -6.49
CA LYS A 275 -9.48 4.76 -5.87
C LYS A 275 -10.20 5.93 -6.55
N GLN A 276 -9.43 7.00 -6.83
CA GLN A 276 -9.96 8.20 -7.44
C GLN A 276 -8.89 8.89 -8.28
N VAL A 277 -9.29 9.37 -9.45
CA VAL A 277 -8.53 10.33 -10.26
C VAL A 277 -9.50 11.45 -10.61
N HIS A 278 -9.28 12.62 -10.04
CA HIS A 278 -10.07 13.82 -10.31
C HIS A 278 -9.27 14.77 -11.19
N ILE A 279 -9.87 15.20 -12.30
CA ILE A 279 -9.25 16.15 -13.23
C ILE A 279 -9.54 17.57 -12.76
N THR A 280 -8.51 18.37 -12.60
CA THR A 280 -8.61 19.79 -12.21
C THR A 280 -8.07 20.69 -13.32
N PRO A 281 -8.33 22.00 -13.31
CA PRO A 281 -7.73 22.92 -14.27
C PRO A 281 -6.18 22.92 -14.24
N ALA A 282 -5.58 22.63 -13.09
CA ALA A 282 -4.12 22.57 -12.91
C ALA A 282 -3.50 21.21 -13.22
N GLY A 283 -4.31 20.14 -13.23
CA GLY A 283 -3.81 18.78 -13.42
C GLY A 283 -4.75 17.72 -12.85
N TYR A 284 -4.27 16.93 -11.89
CA TYR A 284 -4.97 15.78 -11.37
C TYR A 284 -4.81 15.65 -9.85
N ASP A 285 -5.89 15.33 -9.13
CA ASP A 285 -5.87 14.83 -7.77
C ASP A 285 -6.03 13.31 -7.80
N VAL A 286 -5.07 12.60 -7.23
CA VAL A 286 -5.05 11.12 -7.21
C VAL A 286 -5.14 10.60 -5.79
N LEU A 287 -6.12 9.73 -5.53
CA LEU A 287 -6.22 8.91 -4.34
C LEU A 287 -5.88 7.46 -4.68
N MET A 288 -4.78 6.96 -4.16
CA MET A 288 -4.32 5.60 -4.38
C MET A 288 -5.04 4.58 -3.50
N ARG A 289 -4.89 3.27 -3.81
CA ARG A 289 -5.53 2.19 -3.04
C ARG A 289 -4.98 2.02 -1.63
N ASP A 290 -3.73 2.41 -1.40
CA ASP A 290 -3.12 2.46 -0.07
C ASP A 290 -3.42 3.76 0.71
N SER A 291 -4.40 4.52 0.24
CA SER A 291 -4.86 5.79 0.81
C SER A 291 -3.89 6.96 0.66
N PHE A 292 -2.78 6.77 -0.06
CA PHE A 292 -1.86 7.86 -0.39
C PHE A 292 -2.53 8.85 -1.35
N ARG A 293 -2.33 10.16 -1.10
CA ARG A 293 -2.86 11.24 -1.94
C ARG A 293 -1.73 12.06 -2.53
N LEU A 294 -1.89 12.44 -3.80
CA LEU A 294 -0.98 13.35 -4.46
C LEU A 294 -1.69 14.21 -5.48
N GLN A 295 -1.06 15.32 -5.81
CA GLN A 295 -1.46 16.21 -6.91
C GLN A 295 -0.39 16.17 -7.98
N LEU A 296 -0.83 16.16 -9.23
CA LEU A 296 0.01 16.06 -10.42
C LEU A 296 -0.41 17.13 -11.41
N THR A 297 0.51 17.93 -11.92
CA THR A 297 0.21 18.93 -12.92
C THR A 297 0.17 18.33 -14.33
N HIS A 298 -0.52 19.00 -15.27
CA HIS A 298 -0.49 18.60 -16.68
C HIS A 298 0.93 18.61 -17.26
N GLU A 299 1.78 19.54 -16.79
CA GLU A 299 3.18 19.63 -17.20
C GLU A 299 3.99 18.43 -16.73
N GLU A 300 3.83 18.02 -15.49
CA GLU A 300 4.50 16.83 -14.93
C GLU A 300 4.12 15.56 -15.70
N VAL A 301 2.86 15.42 -16.14
CA VAL A 301 2.43 14.30 -17.00
C VAL A 301 3.14 14.34 -18.36
N ARG A 302 3.24 15.53 -18.99
CA ARG A 302 3.96 15.69 -20.27
C ARG A 302 5.45 15.37 -20.13
N GLN A 303 6.09 15.87 -19.07
CA GLN A 303 7.49 15.59 -18.78
C GLN A 303 7.74 14.09 -18.57
N ALA A 304 6.88 13.45 -17.78
CA ALA A 304 6.97 12.00 -17.55
C ALA A 304 6.80 11.18 -18.84
N ALA A 305 5.94 11.61 -19.75
CA ALA A 305 5.77 10.95 -21.04
C ALA A 305 7.03 10.99 -21.91
N VAL A 306 7.81 12.08 -21.84
CA VAL A 306 9.09 12.20 -22.53
C VAL A 306 10.16 11.35 -21.85
N GLU A 307 10.33 11.51 -20.54
CA GLU A 307 11.41 10.90 -19.75
C GLU A 307 11.23 9.37 -19.56
N SER A 308 9.99 8.85 -19.68
CA SER A 308 9.73 7.41 -19.57
C SER A 308 10.37 6.60 -20.70
N ASN A 309 10.51 7.21 -21.86
CA ASN A 309 11.03 6.58 -23.07
C ASN A 309 10.30 5.26 -23.43
N PHE A 310 8.97 5.26 -23.25
CA PHE A 310 8.16 4.10 -23.60
C PHE A 310 7.87 4.09 -25.10
N TYR A 311 7.96 2.91 -25.68
CA TYR A 311 7.52 2.64 -27.05
C TYR A 311 6.24 1.82 -27.06
N GLY A 312 5.53 1.81 -28.18
CA GLY A 312 4.36 0.96 -28.35
C GLY A 312 3.49 1.34 -29.54
N SER A 313 2.62 0.40 -29.92
CA SER A 313 1.71 0.55 -31.05
C SER A 313 0.34 1.12 -30.68
N ASN A 314 -0.01 1.11 -29.38
CA ASN A 314 -1.34 1.53 -28.90
C ASN A 314 -1.26 2.86 -28.15
N ARG A 315 -1.69 3.95 -28.81
CA ARG A 315 -1.66 5.32 -28.25
C ARG A 315 -2.38 5.44 -26.91
N GLN A 316 -3.58 4.88 -26.81
CA GLN A 316 -4.37 4.95 -25.58
C GLN A 316 -3.67 4.25 -24.41
N LEU A 317 -3.06 3.10 -24.67
CA LEU A 317 -2.33 2.35 -23.66
C LEU A 317 -1.04 3.04 -23.24
N LEU A 318 -0.32 3.66 -24.21
CA LEU A 318 0.83 4.51 -23.93
C LEU A 318 0.46 5.72 -23.06
N ASP A 319 -0.60 6.44 -23.39
CA ASP A 319 -1.05 7.60 -22.62
C ASP A 319 -1.41 7.21 -21.18
N ALA A 320 -2.07 6.06 -20.98
CA ALA A 320 -2.35 5.52 -19.66
C ALA A 320 -1.08 5.10 -18.91
N ALA A 321 -0.11 4.47 -19.59
CA ALA A 321 1.18 4.09 -19.00
C ALA A 321 2.00 5.32 -18.58
N HIS A 322 2.04 6.37 -19.42
CA HIS A 322 2.68 7.63 -19.09
C HIS A 322 2.06 8.31 -17.87
N PHE A 323 0.74 8.28 -17.74
CA PHE A 323 0.06 8.79 -16.55
C PHE A 323 0.45 8.01 -15.29
N LEU A 324 0.47 6.68 -15.34
CA LEU A 324 0.87 5.83 -14.20
C LEU A 324 2.36 6.05 -13.82
N TYR A 325 3.21 6.24 -14.82
CA TYR A 325 4.61 6.58 -14.61
C TYR A 325 4.76 7.96 -13.98
N ALA A 326 3.99 8.95 -14.43
CA ALA A 326 3.98 10.29 -13.85
C ALA A 326 3.53 10.28 -12.37
N VAL A 327 2.50 9.51 -12.04
CA VAL A 327 2.04 9.33 -10.67
C VAL A 327 3.12 8.66 -9.81
N SER A 328 3.82 7.64 -10.34
CA SER A 328 4.93 6.97 -9.65
C SER A 328 6.07 7.95 -9.36
N ALA A 329 6.44 8.80 -10.32
CA ALA A 329 7.48 9.82 -10.15
C ALA A 329 7.08 10.90 -9.13
N LYS A 330 5.80 11.34 -9.15
CA LYS A 330 5.31 12.30 -8.16
C LYS A 330 5.37 11.73 -6.75
N ARG A 331 5.01 10.47 -6.60
CA ARG A 331 5.11 9.78 -5.33
C ARG A 331 6.57 9.63 -4.89
N ALA A 332 7.47 9.25 -5.80
CA ALA A 332 8.91 9.19 -5.55
C ALA A 332 9.46 10.55 -5.06
N GLN A 333 9.00 11.66 -5.67
CA GLN A 333 9.34 13.02 -5.23
C GLN A 333 8.91 13.29 -3.79
N ILE A 334 7.66 13.00 -3.45
CA ILE A 334 7.11 13.22 -2.11
C ILE A 334 7.82 12.34 -1.07
N GLU A 335 8.06 11.08 -1.40
CA GLU A 335 8.74 10.11 -0.54
C GLU A 335 10.27 10.31 -0.48
N ASN A 336 10.82 11.22 -1.30
CA ASN A 336 12.26 11.48 -1.42
C ASN A 336 13.08 10.22 -1.77
N ASN A 337 12.64 9.54 -2.84
CA ASN A 337 13.33 8.34 -3.33
C ASN A 337 14.83 8.60 -3.50
N ASP A 338 15.67 7.60 -3.16
CA ASP A 338 17.13 7.66 -3.18
C ASP A 338 17.71 8.87 -2.41
N PHE A 339 16.94 9.40 -1.46
CA PHE A 339 17.27 10.59 -0.66
C PHE A 339 17.54 11.86 -1.48
N ARG A 340 17.16 11.89 -2.78
CA ARG A 340 17.38 13.01 -3.70
C ARG A 340 16.14 13.43 -4.52
N ALA A 341 15.14 12.56 -4.66
CA ALA A 341 13.98 12.81 -5.51
C ALA A 341 13.17 14.08 -5.14
N ARG A 342 13.25 14.54 -3.89
CA ARG A 342 12.57 15.76 -3.42
C ARG A 342 13.11 17.04 -4.05
N GLU A 343 14.32 17.03 -4.59
CA GLU A 343 14.97 18.21 -5.18
C GLU A 343 14.15 18.80 -6.34
N SER A 344 13.62 17.93 -7.21
CA SER A 344 12.78 18.33 -8.32
C SER A 344 11.98 17.13 -8.86
N TYR A 345 10.93 17.41 -9.66
CA TYR A 345 10.21 16.36 -10.36
C TYR A 345 11.09 15.64 -11.41
N THR A 346 12.00 16.39 -12.07
CA THR A 346 13.01 15.79 -12.96
C THR A 346 13.92 14.82 -12.23
N THR A 347 14.41 15.19 -11.04
CA THR A 347 15.21 14.29 -10.21
C THR A 347 14.43 13.05 -9.82
N ALA A 348 13.14 13.22 -9.48
CA ALA A 348 12.28 12.08 -9.15
C ALA A 348 12.12 11.11 -10.33
N LEU A 349 11.94 11.61 -11.57
CA LEU A 349 11.93 10.78 -12.78
C LEU A 349 13.23 10.01 -12.96
N GLN A 350 14.37 10.66 -12.74
CA GLN A 350 15.69 10.02 -12.83
C GLN A 350 15.83 8.87 -11.83
N THR A 351 15.29 9.01 -10.61
CA THR A 351 15.32 7.93 -9.61
C THR A 351 14.47 6.71 -9.97
N LEU A 352 13.60 6.80 -10.97
CA LEU A 352 12.85 5.64 -11.50
C LEU A 352 13.58 4.99 -12.69
N ASN A 353 14.61 5.65 -13.23
CA ASN A 353 15.34 5.23 -14.43
C ASN A 353 16.75 4.69 -14.15
N ASP A 354 17.18 4.63 -12.89
CA ASP A 354 18.52 4.18 -12.48
C ASP A 354 18.55 2.76 -11.87
N GLY A 355 17.41 2.07 -11.93
CA GLY A 355 17.19 0.74 -11.38
C GLY A 355 16.49 0.77 -10.04
N GLU A 356 15.55 -0.16 -9.84
CA GLU A 356 14.69 -0.21 -8.67
C GLU A 356 14.65 -1.63 -8.11
N PHE A 357 14.43 -1.75 -6.80
CA PHE A 357 14.19 -3.07 -6.21
C PHE A 357 12.80 -3.62 -6.62
N PRO A 358 12.69 -4.93 -6.91
CA PRO A 358 11.41 -5.55 -7.21
C PRO A 358 10.37 -5.30 -6.11
N GLY A 359 9.18 -4.85 -6.52
CA GLY A 359 8.08 -4.52 -5.60
C GLY A 359 7.96 -3.04 -5.24
N GLU A 360 9.02 -2.22 -5.37
CA GLU A 360 8.96 -0.79 -5.09
C GLU A 360 8.01 -0.05 -6.03
N ALA A 361 8.05 -0.35 -7.32
CA ALA A 361 7.12 0.25 -8.27
C ALA A 361 5.66 -0.09 -7.98
N LEU A 362 5.36 -1.34 -7.58
CA LEU A 362 4.00 -1.71 -7.16
C LEU A 362 3.58 -0.96 -5.88
N ARG A 363 4.50 -0.73 -4.95
CA ARG A 363 4.25 0.12 -3.78
C ARG A 363 3.97 1.56 -4.22
N ARG A 364 4.77 2.14 -5.13
CA ARG A 364 4.56 3.51 -5.64
C ARG A 364 3.26 3.66 -6.43
N LEU A 365 2.76 2.60 -7.05
CA LEU A 365 1.42 2.57 -7.65
C LEU A 365 0.28 2.43 -6.61
N GLY A 366 0.60 2.36 -5.31
CA GLY A 366 -0.39 2.21 -4.24
C GLY A 366 -0.96 0.80 -4.10
N LEU A 367 -0.24 -0.21 -4.60
CA LEU A 367 -0.73 -1.59 -4.72
C LEU A 367 -0.11 -2.57 -3.71
N PHE A 368 0.57 -2.07 -2.68
CA PHE A 368 1.24 -2.93 -1.69
C PHE A 368 0.27 -3.91 -1.00
N GLY A 369 -0.95 -3.50 -0.71
CA GLY A 369 -1.98 -4.35 -0.11
C GLY A 369 -2.34 -5.58 -0.94
N TYR A 370 -2.14 -5.50 -2.25
CA TYR A 370 -2.40 -6.57 -3.23
C TYR A 370 -1.16 -7.40 -3.57
N LEU A 371 0.02 -6.98 -3.10
CA LEU A 371 1.28 -7.65 -3.39
C LEU A 371 1.48 -8.86 -2.48
N ARG A 372 1.88 -9.99 -3.07
CA ARG A 372 2.26 -11.21 -2.35
C ARG A 372 3.55 -11.78 -2.93
N GLU A 373 4.35 -12.37 -2.07
CA GLU A 373 5.43 -13.26 -2.49
C GLU A 373 4.85 -14.39 -3.32
N SER A 374 5.58 -14.80 -4.34
CA SER A 374 5.18 -15.86 -5.27
C SER A 374 6.38 -16.74 -5.61
N THR A 375 6.12 -17.75 -6.39
CA THR A 375 7.16 -18.56 -7.02
C THR A 375 7.08 -18.41 -8.53
N VAL A 376 8.20 -18.66 -9.22
CA VAL A 376 8.21 -18.68 -10.69
C VAL A 376 7.20 -19.69 -11.22
N ALA A 377 7.05 -20.83 -10.53
CA ALA A 377 6.08 -21.87 -10.88
C ALA A 377 4.61 -21.39 -10.76
N GLU A 378 4.26 -20.55 -9.77
CA GLU A 378 2.93 -19.95 -9.67
C GLU A 378 2.67 -18.96 -10.80
N LEU A 379 3.66 -18.14 -11.15
CA LEU A 379 3.56 -17.21 -12.28
C LEU A 379 3.41 -17.96 -13.60
N ALA A 380 4.15 -19.05 -13.82
CA ALA A 380 4.03 -19.91 -14.99
C ALA A 380 2.66 -20.60 -15.10
N LYS A 381 1.98 -20.81 -13.96
CA LYS A 381 0.61 -21.39 -13.92
C LYS A 381 -0.51 -20.36 -14.11
N GLY A 382 -0.16 -19.10 -14.41
CA GLY A 382 -1.14 -18.07 -14.76
C GLY A 382 -1.38 -16.99 -13.72
N ALA A 383 -0.60 -16.94 -12.61
CA ALA A 383 -0.66 -15.80 -11.71
C ALA A 383 -0.14 -14.52 -12.42
N ILE A 384 -0.77 -13.39 -12.13
CA ILE A 384 -0.37 -12.08 -12.66
C ILE A 384 0.65 -11.46 -11.71
N GLY A 385 1.79 -10.98 -12.23
CA GLY A 385 2.77 -10.36 -11.37
C GLY A 385 4.02 -9.88 -12.09
N THR A 386 5.12 -9.80 -11.35
CA THR A 386 6.45 -9.41 -11.84
C THR A 386 7.48 -10.47 -11.47
N LEU A 387 8.45 -10.67 -12.34
CA LEU A 387 9.57 -11.57 -12.14
C LEU A 387 10.86 -10.79 -12.42
N ALA A 388 11.81 -10.83 -11.49
CA ALA A 388 13.06 -10.09 -11.61
C ALA A 388 14.28 -10.95 -11.30
N ASP A 389 15.33 -10.76 -12.10
CA ASP A 389 16.70 -11.15 -11.79
C ASP A 389 17.50 -9.95 -11.23
N ASN A 390 18.82 -10.02 -11.21
CA ASN A 390 19.67 -8.95 -10.70
C ASN A 390 19.80 -7.75 -11.64
N GLY A 391 19.35 -7.83 -12.88
CA GLY A 391 19.57 -6.80 -13.90
C GLY A 391 18.30 -6.38 -14.64
N HIS A 392 17.21 -7.14 -14.53
CA HIS A 392 16.01 -6.86 -15.28
C HIS A 392 14.74 -7.33 -14.55
N SER A 393 13.60 -6.69 -14.84
CA SER A 393 12.28 -7.07 -14.36
C SER A 393 11.30 -7.17 -15.51
N VAL A 394 10.48 -8.23 -15.52
CA VAL A 394 9.48 -8.50 -16.54
C VAL A 394 8.10 -8.67 -15.92
N ALA A 395 7.06 -8.21 -16.62
CA ALA A 395 5.69 -8.57 -16.26
C ALA A 395 5.42 -10.03 -16.67
N VAL A 396 4.72 -10.76 -15.80
CA VAL A 396 4.23 -12.10 -16.09
C VAL A 396 2.72 -12.12 -16.03
N ILE A 397 2.09 -12.61 -17.10
CA ILE A 397 0.66 -12.55 -17.32
C ILE A 397 0.21 -13.86 -17.97
N ASP A 398 -0.67 -14.60 -17.29
CA ASP A 398 -1.24 -15.84 -17.80
C ASP A 398 -0.16 -16.85 -18.31
N GLY A 399 0.96 -16.96 -17.56
CA GLY A 399 2.06 -17.87 -17.87
C GLY A 399 3.05 -17.38 -18.94
N ALA A 400 2.84 -16.20 -19.50
CA ALA A 400 3.76 -15.58 -20.45
C ALA A 400 4.45 -14.35 -19.82
N LEU A 401 5.65 -14.03 -20.26
CA LEU A 401 6.41 -12.86 -19.85
C LEU A 401 6.52 -11.83 -20.98
N ASP A 402 6.68 -10.58 -20.59
CA ASP A 402 6.97 -9.45 -21.48
C ASP A 402 8.47 -9.24 -21.60
N PHE A 403 9.03 -9.44 -22.77
CA PHE A 403 10.41 -9.17 -23.05
C PHE A 403 10.54 -8.06 -24.10
N TYR A 404 10.61 -6.81 -23.64
CA TYR A 404 10.67 -5.61 -24.48
C TYR A 404 9.56 -5.54 -25.55
N GLY A 405 8.34 -5.86 -25.16
CA GLY A 405 7.17 -5.84 -26.04
C GLY A 405 6.88 -7.18 -26.75
N GLU A 406 7.77 -8.15 -26.61
CA GLU A 406 7.56 -9.50 -27.13
C GLU A 406 6.97 -10.42 -26.07
N LYS A 407 5.91 -11.13 -26.44
CA LYS A 407 5.31 -12.17 -25.60
C LYS A 407 6.13 -13.46 -25.69
N GLN A 408 6.70 -13.90 -24.56
CA GLN A 408 7.42 -15.17 -24.48
C GLN A 408 6.76 -16.10 -23.46
N ASP A 409 6.74 -17.42 -23.75
CA ASP A 409 6.27 -18.40 -22.79
C ASP A 409 7.27 -18.55 -21.63
N LEU A 410 6.80 -18.36 -20.38
CA LEU A 410 7.65 -18.41 -19.19
C LEU A 410 8.22 -19.81 -18.96
N ALA A 411 7.40 -20.87 -19.17
CA ALA A 411 7.78 -22.24 -18.84
C ALA A 411 8.96 -22.75 -19.70
N SER A 412 9.09 -22.24 -20.94
CA SER A 412 10.17 -22.59 -21.85
C SER A 412 11.33 -21.59 -21.89
N SER A 413 11.27 -20.53 -21.09
CA SER A 413 12.26 -19.45 -21.11
C SER A 413 13.38 -19.64 -20.08
N ARG A 414 14.49 -18.87 -20.24
CA ARG A 414 15.55 -18.75 -19.24
C ARG A 414 15.06 -18.20 -17.90
N TRP A 415 13.89 -17.58 -17.87
CA TRP A 415 13.27 -16.99 -16.69
C TRP A 415 12.65 -18.05 -15.77
N MET A 416 12.58 -19.32 -16.16
CA MET A 416 12.15 -20.42 -15.30
C MET A 416 13.26 -20.81 -14.29
N ASN A 417 13.66 -19.86 -13.45
CA ASN A 417 14.70 -20.00 -12.44
C ASN A 417 14.15 -19.67 -11.05
N SER A 418 14.20 -20.62 -10.13
CA SER A 418 13.67 -20.47 -8.77
C SER A 418 14.40 -19.45 -7.90
N GLY A 419 15.60 -19.02 -8.30
CA GLY A 419 16.35 -17.95 -7.62
C GLY A 419 15.88 -16.54 -7.97
N PHE A 420 15.01 -16.37 -8.95
CA PHE A 420 14.49 -15.06 -9.32
C PHE A 420 13.38 -14.58 -8.38
N ARG A 421 13.30 -13.27 -8.20
CA ARG A 421 12.30 -12.64 -7.34
C ARG A 421 10.95 -12.63 -8.03
N ALA A 422 10.03 -13.45 -7.57
CA ALA A 422 8.68 -13.55 -8.09
C ALA A 422 7.68 -12.87 -7.13
N LEU A 423 6.88 -11.94 -7.65
CA LEU A 423 5.84 -11.25 -6.92
C LEU A 423 4.52 -11.37 -7.70
N LYS A 424 3.40 -11.59 -7.00
CA LYS A 424 2.07 -11.65 -7.63
C LYS A 424 1.14 -10.58 -7.09
N LEU A 425 0.22 -10.11 -7.94
CA LEU A 425 -0.93 -9.28 -7.57
C LEU A 425 -2.18 -10.18 -7.37
N VAL A 426 -2.80 -10.06 -6.21
CA VAL A 426 -4.00 -10.83 -5.83
C VAL A 426 -5.27 -10.00 -5.90
#